data_45119b7c526df398a25f099f8d309157
#
_entry.id   45119b7c526df398a25f099f8d309157
#
_cell.length_a   1.000
_cell.length_b   1.000
_cell.length_c   1.000
_cell.angle_alpha   90.00
_cell.angle_beta   90.00
_cell.angle_gamma   90.00
#
_symmetry.space_group_name_H-M   'P 1'
#
loop_
_entity.id
_entity.type
_entity.pdbx_description
1 polymer ?
#
loop_
_entity_poly.entity_id
_entity_poly.type
_entity_poly.pdbx_seq_one_letter_code
_entity_poly.pdbx_strand_id
1 'polypeptide(L)'
;MNYDYEYLRKNGVVTLEDLVGQTLYFTFPSQGIKAMEVRKVQFTKKTREWFFDTDSSRRVSEIGKSIFFSEDEAVKYQHSIMEQFTKEQQEKIALREQKQREEDLKQLDRLIRKYSNNIVIKVDHYISGNLDSGVIGHRRDYADYEDVEEISRDDKGNIELSICVCD
;
A
#
# COMPACT_ATOMS: atom_id res chain seq x y z
N MET A 1 -17.62 9.73 -27.62
CA MET A 1 -16.35 9.14 -28.07
C MET A 1 -15.28 9.63 -27.11
N ASN A 2 -14.60 8.75 -26.37
CA ASN A 2 -13.72 9.12 -25.26
C ASN A 2 -12.24 8.87 -25.60
N TYR A 3 -11.75 9.43 -26.70
CA TYR A 3 -10.30 9.44 -26.92
C TYR A 3 -9.76 10.86 -26.82
N ASP A 4 -8.51 10.95 -26.43
CA ASP A 4 -7.77 12.20 -26.38
C ASP A 4 -7.27 12.56 -27.80
N TYR A 5 -8.11 13.29 -28.54
CA TYR A 5 -7.76 13.74 -29.88
C TYR A 5 -6.56 14.68 -29.91
N GLU A 6 -6.35 15.45 -28.86
CA GLU A 6 -5.26 16.39 -28.77
C GLU A 6 -3.92 15.63 -28.64
N TYR A 7 -3.92 14.63 -27.78
CA TYR A 7 -2.77 13.73 -27.63
C TYR A 7 -2.45 12.96 -28.92
N LEU A 8 -3.46 12.43 -29.60
CA LEU A 8 -3.29 11.75 -30.88
C LEU A 8 -2.67 12.68 -31.94
N ARG A 9 -3.21 13.89 -32.11
CA ARG A 9 -2.71 14.87 -33.08
C ARG A 9 -1.28 15.32 -32.79
N LYS A 10 -0.94 15.52 -31.52
CA LYS A 10 0.42 15.86 -31.08
C LYS A 10 1.44 14.80 -31.53
N ASN A 11 1.00 13.55 -31.60
CA ASN A 11 1.82 12.43 -32.03
C ASN A 11 1.65 12.06 -33.52
N GLY A 12 1.11 12.98 -34.32
CA GLY A 12 1.03 12.82 -35.80
C GLY A 12 -0.17 12.01 -36.31
N VAL A 13 -1.12 11.66 -35.41
CA VAL A 13 -2.33 10.90 -35.74
C VAL A 13 -3.46 11.89 -36.05
N VAL A 14 -3.74 12.11 -37.33
CA VAL A 14 -4.84 12.97 -37.80
C VAL A 14 -6.14 12.18 -37.93
N THR A 15 -6.03 10.98 -38.47
CA THR A 15 -7.10 9.98 -38.60
C THR A 15 -6.70 8.73 -37.81
N LEU A 16 -7.64 7.89 -37.43
CA LEU A 16 -7.32 6.66 -36.68
C LEU A 16 -6.58 5.63 -37.53
N GLU A 17 -6.71 5.70 -38.83
CA GLU A 17 -5.97 4.90 -39.82
C GLU A 17 -4.48 5.18 -39.75
N ASP A 18 -4.06 6.39 -39.37
CA ASP A 18 -2.64 6.77 -39.23
C ASP A 18 -1.93 6.03 -38.08
N LEU A 19 -2.69 5.32 -37.25
CA LEU A 19 -2.12 4.43 -36.22
C LEU A 19 -1.49 3.18 -36.81
N VAL A 20 -1.95 2.73 -37.97
CA VAL A 20 -1.43 1.51 -38.61
C VAL A 20 0.04 1.67 -38.96
N GLY A 21 0.85 0.70 -38.53
CA GLY A 21 2.32 0.74 -38.72
C GLY A 21 3.06 1.52 -37.65
N GLN A 22 2.35 2.20 -36.73
CA GLN A 22 3.01 2.86 -35.60
C GLN A 22 3.34 1.87 -34.47
N THR A 23 4.48 2.08 -33.82
CA THR A 23 4.85 1.35 -32.60
C THR A 23 4.31 2.07 -31.39
N LEU A 24 3.52 1.37 -30.57
CA LEU A 24 2.98 1.86 -29.30
C LEU A 24 3.60 1.11 -28.13
N TYR A 25 3.74 1.81 -27.00
CA TYR A 25 4.31 1.29 -25.77
C TYR A 25 3.21 1.03 -24.76
N PHE A 26 3.02 -0.24 -24.42
CA PHE A 26 1.99 -0.74 -23.54
C PHE A 26 2.55 -0.93 -22.14
N THR A 27 1.88 -0.40 -21.15
CA THR A 27 2.26 -0.59 -19.75
C THR A 27 1.46 -1.72 -19.12
N PHE A 28 2.15 -2.67 -18.52
CA PHE A 28 1.54 -3.78 -17.79
C PHE A 28 2.05 -3.77 -16.34
N PRO A 29 1.17 -3.71 -15.33
CA PRO A 29 1.59 -3.60 -13.93
C PRO A 29 2.57 -4.69 -13.47
N SER A 30 2.41 -5.92 -13.99
CA SER A 30 3.23 -7.07 -13.60
C SER A 30 4.31 -7.48 -14.61
N GLN A 31 4.25 -6.97 -15.85
CA GLN A 31 5.11 -7.43 -16.95
C GLN A 31 6.02 -6.32 -17.52
N GLY A 32 5.87 -5.10 -17.02
CA GLY A 32 6.63 -3.95 -17.51
C GLY A 32 6.05 -3.34 -18.78
N ILE A 33 6.92 -2.77 -19.61
CA ILE A 33 6.56 -2.08 -20.84
C ILE A 33 6.84 -3.00 -22.02
N LYS A 34 5.92 -3.04 -22.98
CA LYS A 34 6.09 -3.77 -24.24
C LYS A 34 5.81 -2.85 -25.43
N ALA A 35 6.74 -2.80 -26.36
CA ALA A 35 6.55 -2.13 -27.66
C ALA A 35 5.83 -3.08 -28.61
N MET A 36 4.75 -2.62 -29.24
CA MET A 36 3.96 -3.40 -30.19
C MET A 36 3.55 -2.53 -31.38
N GLU A 37 3.65 -3.07 -32.59
CA GLU A 37 3.21 -2.40 -33.81
C GLU A 37 1.71 -2.58 -34.02
N VAL A 38 1.04 -1.51 -34.41
CA VAL A 38 -0.40 -1.53 -34.76
C VAL A 38 -0.57 -2.10 -36.17
N ARG A 39 -1.27 -3.21 -36.26
CA ARG A 39 -1.50 -3.92 -37.54
C ARG A 39 -2.79 -3.48 -38.24
N LYS A 40 -3.81 -3.12 -37.46
CA LYS A 40 -5.14 -2.78 -37.98
C LYS A 40 -5.89 -1.91 -37.04
N VAL A 41 -6.75 -1.05 -37.55
CA VAL A 41 -7.74 -0.28 -36.79
C VAL A 41 -9.14 -0.60 -37.31
N GLN A 42 -10.09 -0.80 -36.40
CA GLN A 42 -11.46 -1.17 -36.78
C GLN A 42 -12.49 -0.61 -35.80
N PHE A 43 -13.65 -0.23 -36.33
CA PHE A 43 -14.81 0.16 -35.53
C PHE A 43 -15.69 -1.04 -35.23
N THR A 44 -16.01 -1.23 -33.96
CA THR A 44 -16.90 -2.32 -33.52
C THR A 44 -18.29 -1.77 -33.20
N LYS A 45 -19.27 -2.13 -34.00
CA LYS A 45 -20.68 -1.68 -33.83
C LYS A 45 -21.31 -2.11 -32.52
N LYS A 46 -20.91 -3.27 -31.98
CA LYS A 46 -21.43 -3.82 -30.71
C LYS A 46 -21.12 -2.94 -29.52
N THR A 47 -19.88 -2.44 -29.42
CA THR A 47 -19.42 -1.59 -28.33
C THR A 47 -19.48 -0.10 -28.68
N ARG A 48 -19.66 0.25 -29.96
CA ARG A 48 -19.56 1.60 -30.52
C ARG A 48 -18.21 2.26 -30.22
N GLU A 49 -17.15 1.45 -30.25
CA GLU A 49 -15.79 1.89 -29.95
C GLU A 49 -14.84 1.50 -31.08
N TRP A 50 -13.74 2.26 -31.18
CA TRP A 50 -12.63 1.94 -32.05
C TRP A 50 -11.62 1.08 -31.32
N PHE A 51 -11.15 0.05 -32.04
CA PHE A 51 -10.12 -0.87 -31.58
C PHE A 51 -8.96 -0.85 -32.58
N PHE A 52 -7.78 -1.13 -32.09
CA PHE A 52 -6.64 -1.46 -32.91
C PHE A 52 -6.07 -2.82 -32.48
N ASP A 53 -5.53 -3.54 -33.45
CA ASP A 53 -4.98 -4.87 -33.25
C ASP A 53 -3.45 -4.80 -33.28
N THR A 54 -2.84 -5.42 -32.28
CA THR A 54 -1.42 -5.73 -32.21
C THR A 54 -1.30 -7.26 -32.12
N ASP A 55 -0.78 -7.81 -31.03
CA ASP A 55 -0.92 -9.24 -30.69
C ASP A 55 -2.27 -9.55 -30.04
N SER A 56 -2.97 -8.51 -29.59
CA SER A 56 -4.34 -8.56 -29.04
C SER A 56 -5.10 -7.29 -29.40
N SER A 57 -6.42 -7.36 -29.43
CA SER A 57 -7.25 -6.19 -29.70
C SER A 57 -7.31 -5.26 -28.50
N ARG A 58 -7.08 -3.96 -28.72
CA ARG A 58 -7.06 -2.89 -27.70
C ARG A 58 -7.95 -1.74 -28.11
N ARG A 59 -8.45 -0.99 -27.11
CA ARG A 59 -9.30 0.17 -27.36
C ARG A 59 -8.45 1.40 -27.64
N VAL A 60 -8.84 2.18 -28.64
CA VAL A 60 -8.17 3.46 -28.92
C VAL A 60 -8.25 4.42 -27.72
N SER A 61 -9.30 4.31 -26.90
CA SER A 61 -9.46 5.13 -25.68
C SER A 61 -8.44 4.84 -24.57
N GLU A 62 -7.60 3.82 -24.71
CA GLU A 62 -6.51 3.49 -23.79
C GLU A 62 -5.21 4.26 -24.15
N ILE A 63 -5.12 4.80 -25.37
CA ILE A 63 -3.98 5.64 -25.79
C ILE A 63 -3.98 6.95 -24.99
N GLY A 64 -2.82 7.30 -24.45
CA GLY A 64 -2.63 8.42 -23.51
C GLY A 64 -2.98 8.09 -22.05
N LYS A 65 -3.39 6.83 -21.74
CA LYS A 65 -3.70 6.38 -20.36
C LYS A 65 -2.81 5.23 -19.91
N SER A 66 -2.74 4.17 -20.70
CA SER A 66 -1.93 2.97 -20.44
C SER A 66 -1.12 2.56 -21.65
N ILE A 67 -1.28 3.26 -22.77
CA ILE A 67 -0.63 3.02 -24.06
C ILE A 67 -0.12 4.36 -24.56
N PHE A 68 1.15 4.44 -24.94
CA PHE A 68 1.84 5.68 -25.25
C PHE A 68 2.60 5.57 -26.58
N PHE A 69 2.88 6.73 -27.19
CA PHE A 69 3.69 6.80 -28.41
C PHE A 69 5.19 6.79 -28.13
N SER A 70 5.62 7.07 -26.91
CA SER A 70 7.01 7.04 -26.52
C SER A 70 7.25 6.14 -25.30
N GLU A 71 8.41 5.51 -25.27
CA GLU A 71 8.84 4.69 -24.16
C GLU A 71 8.99 5.51 -22.87
N ASP A 72 9.49 6.74 -22.97
CA ASP A 72 9.67 7.63 -21.84
C ASP A 72 8.34 7.97 -21.14
N GLU A 73 7.27 8.19 -21.91
CA GLU A 73 5.94 8.42 -21.34
C GLU A 73 5.41 7.17 -20.66
N ALA A 74 5.61 6.00 -21.26
CA ALA A 74 5.22 4.72 -20.68
C ALA A 74 5.97 4.43 -19.37
N VAL A 75 7.28 4.72 -19.33
CA VAL A 75 8.12 4.58 -18.12
C VAL A 75 7.62 5.51 -17.00
N LYS A 76 7.40 6.78 -17.30
CA LYS A 76 6.88 7.75 -16.32
C LYS A 76 5.53 7.32 -15.74
N TYR A 77 4.64 6.87 -16.59
CA TYR A 77 3.33 6.37 -16.19
C TYR A 77 3.46 5.11 -15.30
N GLN A 78 4.31 4.16 -15.69
CA GLN A 78 4.52 2.96 -14.89
C GLN A 78 5.10 3.28 -13.51
N HIS A 79 6.07 4.19 -13.43
CA HIS A 79 6.59 4.67 -12.15
C HIS A 79 5.49 5.29 -11.27
N SER A 80 4.66 6.16 -11.84
CA SER A 80 3.57 6.80 -11.08
C SER A 80 2.55 5.79 -10.53
N ILE A 81 2.21 4.75 -11.31
CA ILE A 81 1.32 3.67 -10.84
C ILE A 81 1.99 2.85 -9.74
N MET A 82 3.28 2.53 -9.89
CA MET A 82 4.00 1.77 -8.87
C MET A 82 4.11 2.54 -7.56
N GLU A 83 4.38 3.84 -7.63
CA GLU A 83 4.39 4.70 -6.44
C GLU A 83 3.02 4.76 -5.76
N GLN A 84 1.94 4.96 -6.52
CA GLN A 84 0.58 4.94 -6.00
C GLN A 84 0.25 3.59 -5.34
N PHE A 85 0.57 2.49 -6.01
CA PHE A 85 0.33 1.15 -5.48
C PHE A 85 1.11 0.91 -4.18
N THR A 86 2.37 1.31 -4.13
CA THR A 86 3.21 1.18 -2.93
C THR A 86 2.63 1.99 -1.78
N LYS A 87 2.22 3.24 -2.03
CA LYS A 87 1.57 4.09 -1.05
C LYS A 87 0.27 3.49 -0.51
N GLU A 88 -0.60 3.01 -1.40
CA GLU A 88 -1.84 2.33 -1.00
C GLU A 88 -1.59 1.08 -0.15
N GLN A 89 -0.55 0.30 -0.47
CA GLN A 89 -0.19 -0.86 0.33
C GLN A 89 0.32 -0.46 1.72
N GLN A 90 1.16 0.56 1.81
CA GLN A 90 1.65 1.08 3.08
C GLN A 90 0.50 1.62 3.94
N GLU A 91 -0.43 2.37 3.37
CA GLU A 91 -1.62 2.86 4.08
C GLU A 91 -2.50 1.70 4.59
N LYS A 92 -2.67 0.65 3.80
CA LYS A 92 -3.43 -0.54 4.22
C LYS A 92 -2.73 -1.31 5.36
N ILE A 93 -1.40 -1.40 5.32
CA ILE A 93 -0.62 -2.03 6.39
C ILE A 93 -0.76 -1.21 7.66
N ALA A 94 -0.50 0.10 7.61
CA ALA A 94 -0.62 0.99 8.76
C ALA A 94 -2.03 0.95 9.40
N LEU A 95 -3.08 0.93 8.57
CA LEU A 95 -4.45 0.81 9.08
C LEU A 95 -4.73 -0.54 9.77
N ARG A 96 -4.15 -1.63 9.28
CA ARG A 96 -4.28 -2.96 9.93
C ARG A 96 -3.54 -2.99 11.25
N GLU A 97 -2.32 -2.47 11.30
CA GLU A 97 -1.53 -2.36 12.53
C GLU A 97 -2.24 -1.51 13.57
N GLN A 98 -2.80 -0.37 13.17
CA GLN A 98 -3.59 0.46 14.08
C GLN A 98 -4.80 -0.29 14.66
N LYS A 99 -5.56 -0.98 13.82
CA LYS A 99 -6.70 -1.79 14.28
C LYS A 99 -6.27 -2.89 15.24
N GLN A 100 -5.17 -3.57 14.92
CA GLN A 100 -4.64 -4.62 15.77
C GLN A 100 -4.24 -4.05 17.14
N ARG A 101 -3.51 -2.93 17.17
CA ARG A 101 -3.16 -2.24 18.42
C ARG A 101 -4.41 -1.86 19.23
N GLU A 102 -5.45 -1.34 18.59
CA GLU A 102 -6.72 -1.01 19.27
C GLU A 102 -7.40 -2.25 19.87
N GLU A 103 -7.37 -3.39 19.17
CA GLU A 103 -7.92 -4.65 19.68
C GLU A 103 -7.09 -5.19 20.85
N ASP A 104 -5.77 -5.15 20.76
CA ASP A 104 -4.85 -5.57 21.80
C ASP A 104 -5.03 -4.73 23.05
N LEU A 105 -5.15 -3.39 22.92
CA LEU A 105 -5.45 -2.50 24.04
C LEU A 105 -6.80 -2.82 24.70
N LYS A 106 -7.84 -3.13 23.92
CA LYS A 106 -9.14 -3.55 24.47
C LYS A 106 -9.04 -4.88 25.22
N GLN A 107 -8.25 -5.82 24.71
CA GLN A 107 -8.02 -7.09 25.41
C GLN A 107 -7.25 -6.88 26.70
N LEU A 108 -6.20 -6.06 26.68
CA LEU A 108 -5.43 -5.68 27.86
C LEU A 108 -6.33 -5.01 28.90
N ASP A 109 -7.17 -4.05 28.51
CA ASP A 109 -8.11 -3.39 29.42
C ASP A 109 -9.09 -4.38 30.08
N ARG A 110 -9.58 -5.37 29.31
CA ARG A 110 -10.43 -6.44 29.84
C ARG A 110 -9.69 -7.31 30.86
N LEU A 111 -8.45 -7.68 30.59
CA LEU A 111 -7.61 -8.47 31.49
C LEU A 111 -7.29 -7.68 32.77
N ILE A 112 -6.90 -6.43 32.63
CA ILE A 112 -6.65 -5.53 33.79
C ILE A 112 -7.90 -5.42 34.65
N ARG A 113 -9.08 -5.19 34.08
CA ARG A 113 -10.34 -5.12 34.84
C ARG A 113 -10.69 -6.43 35.55
N LYS A 114 -10.43 -7.56 34.86
CA LYS A 114 -10.74 -8.89 35.43
C LYS A 114 -9.83 -9.26 36.59
N TYR A 115 -8.59 -8.81 36.56
CA TYR A 115 -7.56 -9.21 37.55
C TYR A 115 -6.99 -8.01 38.32
N SER A 116 -7.74 -6.90 38.41
CA SER A 116 -7.27 -5.62 38.97
C SER A 116 -6.70 -5.69 40.38
N ASN A 117 -7.06 -6.71 41.17
CA ASN A 117 -6.54 -6.91 42.53
C ASN A 117 -5.25 -7.76 42.57
N ASN A 118 -4.82 -8.34 41.45
CA ASN A 118 -3.76 -9.34 41.39
C ASN A 118 -2.73 -9.04 40.31
N ILE A 119 -2.68 -7.82 39.75
CA ILE A 119 -1.70 -7.43 38.74
C ILE A 119 -0.66 -6.54 39.42
N VAL A 120 0.58 -7.02 39.43
CA VAL A 120 1.76 -6.22 39.76
C VAL A 120 2.48 -5.95 38.42
N ILE A 121 2.62 -4.67 38.09
CA ILE A 121 3.31 -4.28 36.86
C ILE A 121 4.72 -3.83 37.28
N LYS A 122 5.72 -4.55 36.78
CA LYS A 122 7.12 -4.18 36.91
C LYS A 122 7.53 -3.53 35.58
N VAL A 123 8.15 -2.39 35.68
CA VAL A 123 8.74 -1.70 34.54
C VAL A 123 10.24 -1.69 34.71
N ASP A 124 10.91 -2.30 33.76
CA ASP A 124 12.37 -2.24 33.70
C ASP A 124 12.77 -1.15 32.72
N HIS A 125 13.35 -0.09 33.25
CA HIS A 125 13.89 1.01 32.48
C HIS A 125 15.36 0.74 32.12
N TYR A 126 15.66 0.71 30.84
CA TYR A 126 17.03 0.69 30.34
C TYR A 126 17.44 2.12 29.95
N ILE A 127 18.18 2.80 30.81
CA ILE A 127 18.78 4.08 30.50
C ILE A 127 20.29 3.90 30.46
N SER A 128 20.90 4.12 29.29
CA SER A 128 22.35 4.18 29.10
C SER A 128 23.15 2.99 29.70
N GLY A 129 22.59 1.78 29.63
CA GLY A 129 23.24 0.55 30.11
C GLY A 129 23.07 0.28 31.60
N ASN A 130 22.32 1.08 32.35
CA ASN A 130 21.92 0.80 33.71
C ASN A 130 20.43 0.40 33.75
N LEU A 131 20.18 -0.71 34.42
CA LEU A 131 18.81 -1.16 34.68
C LEU A 131 18.26 -0.42 35.90
N ASP A 132 17.26 0.41 35.71
CA ASP A 132 16.51 1.00 36.82
C ASP A 132 15.11 0.34 36.85
N SER A 133 14.88 -0.50 37.86
CA SER A 133 13.62 -1.23 38.00
C SER A 133 12.74 -0.56 39.04
N GLY A 134 11.52 -0.21 38.63
CA GLY A 134 10.52 0.42 39.49
C GLY A 134 9.16 -0.28 39.44
N VAL A 135 8.39 -0.21 40.53
CA VAL A 135 6.99 -0.65 40.50
C VAL A 135 6.13 0.58 40.22
N ILE A 136 5.45 0.61 39.10
CA ILE A 136 4.56 1.70 38.75
C ILE A 136 3.14 1.38 39.28
N GLY A 137 2.65 2.23 40.18
CA GLY A 137 1.35 2.04 40.82
C GLY A 137 0.14 2.58 40.08
N HIS A 138 0.27 3.30 38.98
CA HIS A 138 -0.83 4.00 38.35
C HIS A 138 -0.92 3.83 36.82
N ARG A 139 -2.14 3.49 36.36
CA ARG A 139 -2.55 3.22 34.97
C ARG A 139 -2.25 4.36 33.96
N ARG A 140 -2.05 5.59 34.42
CA ARG A 140 -1.88 6.77 33.54
C ARG A 140 -0.48 6.93 32.97
N ASP A 141 0.49 6.22 33.54
CA ASP A 141 1.90 6.39 33.20
C ASP A 141 2.35 5.47 32.03
N TYR A 142 1.40 4.71 31.43
CA TYR A 142 1.70 3.69 30.42
C TYR A 142 1.46 4.12 28.96
N ALA A 143 1.20 5.38 28.69
CA ALA A 143 0.82 5.85 27.34
C ALA A 143 1.94 5.73 26.29
N ASP A 144 3.20 5.57 26.74
CA ASP A 144 4.38 5.64 25.88
C ASP A 144 5.19 4.33 25.77
N TYR A 145 4.64 3.18 26.22
CA TYR A 145 5.38 1.91 26.20
C TYR A 145 5.21 1.16 24.89
N GLU A 146 6.33 0.79 24.27
CA GLU A 146 6.33 0.19 22.93
C GLU A 146 6.08 -1.33 22.95
N ASP A 147 6.56 -2.11 23.95
CA ASP A 147 6.35 -3.57 23.96
C ASP A 147 6.25 -4.19 25.36
N VAL A 148 5.39 -5.19 25.51
CA VAL A 148 5.35 -6.11 26.64
C VAL A 148 6.24 -7.30 26.33
N GLU A 149 7.38 -7.41 27.01
CA GLU A 149 8.35 -8.48 26.74
C GLU A 149 7.99 -9.81 27.39
N GLU A 150 7.46 -9.78 28.59
CA GLU A 150 7.17 -11.01 29.35
C GLU A 150 5.92 -10.88 30.21
N ILE A 151 5.14 -11.96 30.25
CA ILE A 151 4.02 -12.12 31.17
C ILE A 151 4.30 -13.34 32.02
N SER A 152 4.56 -13.14 33.31
CA SER A 152 4.83 -14.19 34.27
C SER A 152 3.87 -14.18 35.48
N ARG A 153 4.05 -15.12 36.39
CA ARG A 153 3.34 -15.11 37.66
C ARG A 153 4.34 -15.15 38.80
N ASP A 154 4.13 -14.30 39.80
CA ASP A 154 4.91 -14.38 41.03
C ASP A 154 4.48 -15.58 41.91
N ASP A 155 5.25 -15.86 42.94
CA ASP A 155 4.97 -16.94 43.91
C ASP A 155 3.66 -16.80 44.66
N LYS A 156 3.05 -15.61 44.63
CA LYS A 156 1.73 -15.28 45.24
C LYS A 156 0.59 -15.42 44.24
N GLY A 157 0.90 -15.78 42.96
CA GLY A 157 -0.08 -15.92 41.89
C GLY A 157 -0.49 -14.62 41.21
N ASN A 158 0.20 -13.49 41.50
CA ASN A 158 -0.03 -12.24 40.82
C ASN A 158 0.55 -12.32 39.39
N ILE A 159 -0.07 -11.61 38.47
CA ILE A 159 0.45 -11.48 37.09
C ILE A 159 1.50 -10.37 37.08
N GLU A 160 2.71 -10.71 36.66
CA GLU A 160 3.79 -9.76 36.43
C GLU A 160 3.89 -9.48 34.92
N LEU A 161 3.88 -8.19 34.58
CA LEU A 161 4.11 -7.72 33.22
C LEU A 161 5.47 -7.02 33.20
N SER A 162 6.40 -7.54 32.43
CA SER A 162 7.66 -6.85 32.14
C SER A 162 7.51 -6.04 30.88
N ILE A 163 7.72 -4.74 30.98
CA ILE A 163 7.62 -3.79 29.89
C ILE A 163 9.02 -3.18 29.68
N CYS A 164 9.58 -3.33 28.50
CA CYS A 164 10.83 -2.66 28.15
C CYS A 164 10.51 -1.27 27.61
N VAL A 165 11.13 -0.27 28.20
CA VAL A 165 11.10 1.10 27.70
C VAL A 165 12.48 1.41 27.17
N CYS A 166 12.60 1.54 25.88
CA CYS A 166 13.83 1.97 25.23
C CYS A 166 13.74 3.47 24.97
N ASP A 167 14.65 4.25 25.59
CA ASP A 167 14.91 5.64 25.24
C ASP A 167 15.95 5.74 24.10
#